data_95567236b4e4ef577d36ded20ec35d0a
#
_entry.id   95567236b4e4ef577d36ded20ec35d0a
#
_cell.length_a   1.000
_cell.length_b   1.000
_cell.length_c   1.000
_cell.angle_alpha   90.00
_cell.angle_beta   90.00
_cell.angle_gamma   90.00
#
_symmetry.space_group_name_H-M   'P 1'
#
loop_
_entity.id
_entity.type
_entity.pdbx_description
1 polymer ?
#
loop_
_entity_poly.entity_id
_entity_poly.type
_entity_poly.pdbx_seq_one_letter_code
_entity_poly.pdbx_strand_id
1 'polypeptide(L)'
;MHITNLISLYFGKFAKKEFLSPVQKLINSSYVRLMGLNMSEFKHPRYYKSLNDLFTRELIKKRVIDENKNTIISPTDSLITQCGQIQNDIALQIKGMQYSVEELLTYYCSSNFEKVKDGSFMNFYLSPKDYHRYHAPVDFKLLKLIH
;
A
#
# COMPACT_ATOMS: atom_id res chain seq x y z
N MET A 1 11.40 -5.40 23.12
CA MET A 1 11.30 -5.00 21.69
C MET A 1 11.54 -6.25 20.87
N HIS A 2 10.59 -6.70 20.03
CA HIS A 2 10.75 -7.93 19.26
C HIS A 2 11.90 -7.78 18.23
N ILE A 3 12.69 -8.85 18.04
CA ILE A 3 13.82 -8.88 17.08
C ILE A 3 13.38 -8.45 15.68
N THR A 4 12.18 -8.83 15.27
CA THR A 4 11.57 -8.42 13.99
C THR A 4 11.46 -6.90 13.83
N ASN A 5 11.13 -6.18 14.91
CA ASN A 5 11.02 -4.71 14.86
C ASN A 5 12.40 -4.05 14.69
N LEU A 6 13.44 -4.65 15.27
CA LEU A 6 14.81 -4.18 15.13
C LEU A 6 15.30 -4.37 13.69
N ILE A 7 15.08 -5.54 13.12
CA ILE A 7 15.41 -5.86 11.72
C ILE A 7 14.71 -4.88 10.78
N SER A 8 13.41 -4.65 10.97
CA SER A 8 12.63 -3.72 10.15
C SER A 8 13.15 -2.29 10.24
N LEU A 9 13.56 -1.85 11.46
CA LEU A 9 14.13 -0.53 11.67
C LEU A 9 15.45 -0.33 10.91
N TYR A 10 16.38 -1.31 11.02
CA TYR A 10 17.67 -1.24 10.34
C TYR A 10 17.52 -1.37 8.83
N PHE A 11 16.64 -2.25 8.37
CA PHE A 11 16.33 -2.38 6.95
C PHE A 11 15.72 -1.07 6.39
N GLY A 12 14.82 -0.45 7.12
CA GLY A 12 14.24 0.85 6.75
C GLY A 12 15.29 1.96 6.63
N LYS A 13 16.26 2.01 7.57
CA LYS A 13 17.39 2.95 7.49
C LYS A 13 18.30 2.65 6.29
N PHE A 14 18.61 1.38 6.02
CA PHE A 14 19.36 0.97 4.84
C PHE A 14 18.64 1.35 3.54
N ALA A 15 17.34 1.06 3.44
CA ALA A 15 16.57 1.35 2.24
C ALA A 15 16.49 2.85 1.91
N LYS A 16 16.50 3.71 2.93
CA LYS A 16 16.49 5.18 2.76
C LYS A 16 17.88 5.76 2.46
N LYS A 17 18.94 5.00 2.67
CA LYS A 17 20.31 5.49 2.45
C LYS A 17 20.60 5.61 0.96
N GLU A 18 21.18 6.74 0.58
CA GLU A 18 21.73 6.95 -0.76
C GLU A 18 23.19 6.49 -0.78
N PHE A 19 23.53 5.61 -1.68
CA PHE A 19 24.88 5.10 -1.87
C PHE A 19 25.53 5.76 -3.10
N LEU A 20 26.84 5.59 -3.23
CA LEU A 20 27.56 5.97 -4.44
C LEU A 20 26.91 5.32 -5.68
N SER A 21 26.82 6.06 -6.76
CA SER A 21 26.07 5.68 -7.98
C SER A 21 26.27 4.23 -8.45
N PRO A 22 27.49 3.66 -8.53
CA PRO A 22 27.65 2.29 -8.98
C PRO A 22 27.06 1.26 -8.00
N VAL A 23 27.21 1.51 -6.68
CA VAL A 23 26.67 0.63 -5.64
C VAL A 23 25.15 0.71 -5.63
N GLN A 24 24.59 1.92 -5.73
CA GLN A 24 23.14 2.12 -5.77
C GLN A 24 22.52 1.44 -6.98
N LYS A 25 23.11 1.54 -8.15
CA LYS A 25 22.63 0.85 -9.36
C LYS A 25 22.63 -0.67 -9.18
N LEU A 26 23.66 -1.22 -8.54
CA LEU A 26 23.74 -2.64 -8.24
C LEU A 26 22.61 -3.07 -7.29
N ILE A 27 22.43 -2.35 -6.18
CA ILE A 27 21.36 -2.61 -5.20
C ILE A 27 19.99 -2.59 -5.89
N ASN A 28 19.68 -1.53 -6.63
CA ASN A 28 18.39 -1.38 -7.30
C ASN A 28 18.14 -2.48 -8.34
N SER A 29 19.15 -2.78 -9.17
CA SER A 29 19.03 -3.82 -10.21
C SER A 29 18.88 -5.22 -9.60
N SER A 30 19.60 -5.49 -8.51
CA SER A 30 19.48 -6.75 -7.77
C SER A 30 18.08 -6.89 -7.16
N TYR A 31 17.54 -5.83 -6.56
CA TYR A 31 16.20 -5.85 -6.00
C TYR A 31 15.14 -6.13 -7.09
N VAL A 32 15.21 -5.41 -8.21
CA VAL A 32 14.28 -5.62 -9.35
C VAL A 32 14.31 -7.06 -9.82
N ARG A 33 15.52 -7.64 -9.96
CA ARG A 33 15.68 -9.03 -10.44
C ARG A 33 15.20 -10.04 -9.41
N LEU A 34 15.58 -9.88 -8.14
CA LEU A 34 15.25 -10.84 -7.08
C LEU A 34 13.76 -10.85 -6.76
N MET A 35 13.11 -9.68 -6.77
CA MET A 35 11.69 -9.56 -6.50
C MET A 35 10.80 -9.71 -7.75
N GLY A 36 11.39 -9.79 -8.95
CA GLY A 36 10.66 -9.93 -10.21
C GLY A 36 9.79 -8.70 -10.53
N LEU A 37 10.32 -7.48 -10.29
CA LEU A 37 9.55 -6.27 -10.56
C LEU A 37 9.36 -6.04 -12.05
N ASN A 38 8.12 -5.80 -12.47
CA ASN A 38 7.84 -5.25 -13.78
C ASN A 38 8.10 -3.73 -13.77
N MET A 39 9.06 -3.29 -14.57
CA MET A 39 9.48 -1.88 -14.65
C MET A 39 8.96 -1.16 -15.90
N SER A 40 8.06 -1.76 -16.69
CA SER A 40 7.59 -1.20 -17.97
C SER A 40 6.89 0.15 -17.85
N GLU A 41 6.25 0.41 -16.71
CA GLU A 41 5.53 1.67 -16.44
C GLU A 41 6.34 2.66 -15.59
N PHE A 42 7.60 2.31 -15.25
CA PHE A 42 8.41 3.04 -14.28
C PHE A 42 9.75 3.46 -14.89
N LYS A 43 10.42 4.43 -14.25
CA LYS A 43 11.78 4.79 -14.62
C LYS A 43 12.70 3.58 -14.48
N HIS A 44 13.73 3.53 -15.32
CA HIS A 44 14.74 2.47 -15.22
C HIS A 44 15.39 2.47 -13.82
N PRO A 45 15.69 1.31 -13.20
CA PRO A 45 16.18 1.18 -11.82
C PRO A 45 17.38 2.07 -11.48
N ARG A 46 18.25 2.33 -12.45
CA ARG A 46 19.45 3.18 -12.29
C ARG A 46 19.17 4.64 -11.90
N TYR A 47 17.94 5.13 -12.07
CA TYR A 47 17.59 6.52 -11.82
C TYR A 47 17.04 6.77 -10.41
N TYR A 48 16.84 5.73 -9.61
CA TYR A 48 16.38 5.88 -8.24
C TYR A 48 17.58 6.06 -7.30
N LYS A 49 17.49 7.08 -6.44
CA LYS A 49 18.58 7.48 -5.53
C LYS A 49 18.75 6.55 -4.34
N SER A 50 17.69 5.84 -3.96
CA SER A 50 17.70 4.89 -2.86
C SER A 50 16.82 3.68 -3.20
N LEU A 51 16.93 2.61 -2.40
CA LEU A 51 16.03 1.46 -2.51
C LEU A 51 14.61 1.85 -2.14
N ASN A 52 14.43 2.78 -1.19
CA ASN A 52 13.12 3.30 -0.81
C ASN A 52 12.45 4.05 -1.95
N ASP A 53 13.21 4.88 -2.70
CA ASP A 53 12.66 5.57 -3.88
C ASP A 53 12.19 4.57 -4.95
N LEU A 54 12.95 3.49 -5.16
CA LEU A 54 12.54 2.42 -6.07
C LEU A 54 11.30 1.69 -5.57
N PHE A 55 11.20 1.44 -4.27
CA PHE A 55 10.05 0.78 -3.66
C PHE A 55 8.78 1.63 -3.78
N THR A 56 8.89 2.94 -3.55
CA THR A 56 7.80 3.92 -3.69
C THR A 56 7.76 4.60 -5.05
N ARG A 57 8.22 3.92 -6.10
CA ARG A 57 8.34 4.42 -7.46
C ARG A 57 7.06 5.04 -8.00
N GLU A 58 7.19 6.01 -8.88
CA GLU A 58 6.07 6.67 -9.55
C GLU A 58 5.87 6.14 -10.97
N LEU A 59 4.62 6.08 -11.41
CA LEU A 59 4.29 5.83 -12.81
C LEU A 59 4.85 6.94 -13.71
N ILE A 60 5.43 6.58 -14.85
CA ILE A 60 5.89 7.55 -15.87
C ILE A 60 4.69 8.23 -16.52
N LYS A 61 3.62 7.48 -16.76
CA LYS A 61 2.38 7.95 -17.36
C LYS A 61 1.21 7.54 -16.49
N LYS A 62 0.21 8.40 -16.42
CA LYS A 62 -1.06 8.04 -15.81
C LYS A 62 -1.68 6.85 -16.56
N ARG A 63 -2.19 5.89 -15.85
CA ARG A 63 -2.98 4.80 -16.43
C ARG A 63 -4.34 5.32 -16.88
N VAL A 64 -4.86 4.72 -17.93
CA VAL A 64 -6.27 4.92 -18.30
C VAL A 64 -7.12 4.22 -17.25
N ILE A 65 -8.07 4.95 -16.70
CA ILE A 65 -9.03 4.44 -15.71
C ILE A 65 -10.44 4.52 -16.31
N ASP A 66 -11.35 3.70 -15.78
CA ASP A 66 -12.75 3.78 -16.14
C ASP A 66 -13.36 5.07 -15.55
N GLU A 67 -13.94 5.89 -16.41
CA GLU A 67 -14.58 7.17 -16.02
C GLU A 67 -16.08 7.01 -15.70
N ASN A 68 -16.59 5.79 -15.72
CA ASN A 68 -17.98 5.53 -15.38
C ASN A 68 -18.22 5.83 -13.90
N LYS A 69 -19.17 6.71 -13.61
CA LYS A 69 -19.50 7.14 -12.24
C LYS A 69 -20.00 6.02 -11.32
N ASN A 70 -20.42 4.89 -11.90
CA ASN A 70 -20.88 3.73 -11.15
C ASN A 70 -19.76 2.70 -10.91
N THR A 71 -18.52 2.99 -11.34
CA THR A 71 -17.37 2.11 -11.17
C THR A 71 -16.49 2.62 -10.05
N ILE A 72 -16.10 1.73 -9.15
CA ILE A 72 -15.07 1.96 -8.15
C ILE A 72 -13.78 1.31 -8.68
N ILE A 73 -12.73 2.09 -8.88
CA ILE A 73 -11.44 1.57 -9.34
C ILE A 73 -10.63 1.01 -8.18
N SER A 74 -9.78 0.02 -8.45
CA SER A 74 -8.88 -0.50 -7.43
C SER A 74 -7.91 0.61 -6.95
N PRO A 75 -7.80 0.85 -5.64
CA PRO A 75 -6.89 1.87 -5.12
C PRO A 75 -5.43 1.49 -5.24
N THR A 76 -5.11 0.22 -5.47
CA THR A 76 -3.73 -0.32 -5.47
C THR A 76 -3.57 -1.45 -6.47
N ASP A 77 -2.31 -1.70 -6.88
CA ASP A 77 -1.90 -2.96 -7.49
C ASP A 77 -1.67 -3.98 -6.38
N SER A 78 -2.58 -4.92 -6.21
CA SER A 78 -2.58 -5.78 -5.04
C SER A 78 -3.35 -7.07 -5.27
N LEU A 79 -3.18 -8.02 -4.38
CA LEU A 79 -4.02 -9.19 -4.28
C LEU A 79 -5.18 -8.89 -3.32
N ILE A 80 -6.41 -9.09 -3.76
CA ILE A 80 -7.57 -9.08 -2.87
C ILE A 80 -7.54 -10.40 -2.09
N THR A 81 -7.22 -10.31 -0.81
CA THR A 81 -7.12 -11.49 0.06
C THR A 81 -8.43 -11.83 0.74
N GLN A 82 -9.28 -10.83 0.91
CA GLN A 82 -10.59 -11.01 1.51
C GLN A 82 -11.53 -9.87 1.10
N CYS A 83 -12.80 -10.18 0.89
CA CYS A 83 -13.87 -9.20 0.72
C CYS A 83 -15.17 -9.78 1.25
N GLY A 84 -16.11 -8.93 1.64
CA GLY A 84 -17.41 -9.38 2.16
C GLY A 84 -18.23 -8.24 2.75
N GLN A 85 -19.29 -8.63 3.44
CA GLN A 85 -20.14 -7.73 4.22
C GLN A 85 -19.61 -7.62 5.64
N ILE A 86 -19.66 -6.42 6.21
CA ILE A 86 -19.39 -6.19 7.62
C ILE A 86 -20.58 -6.78 8.41
N GLN A 87 -20.30 -7.66 9.35
CA GLN A 87 -21.33 -8.28 10.18
C GLN A 87 -20.93 -8.17 11.64
N ASN A 88 -21.84 -7.72 12.48
CA ASN A 88 -21.61 -7.57 13.92
C ASN A 88 -20.30 -6.79 14.22
N ASP A 89 -20.05 -5.71 13.48
CA ASP A 89 -18.84 -4.88 13.60
C ASP A 89 -17.52 -5.59 13.21
N ILE A 90 -17.56 -6.83 12.74
CA ILE A 90 -16.36 -7.57 12.35
C ILE A 90 -16.16 -7.43 10.85
N ALA A 91 -15.10 -6.73 10.45
CA ALA A 91 -14.75 -6.53 9.05
C ALA A 91 -13.67 -7.51 8.56
N LEU A 92 -12.71 -7.86 9.39
CA LEU A 92 -11.49 -8.50 8.90
C LEU A 92 -11.03 -9.61 9.84
N GLN A 93 -10.71 -10.76 9.26
CA GLN A 93 -9.95 -11.80 9.94
C GLN A 93 -8.59 -11.95 9.24
N ILE A 94 -7.55 -11.34 9.80
CA ILE A 94 -6.19 -11.41 9.25
C ILE A 94 -5.33 -12.27 10.19
N LYS A 95 -4.74 -13.33 9.65
CA LYS A 95 -3.85 -14.23 10.42
C LYS A 95 -4.45 -14.73 11.76
N GLY A 96 -5.76 -15.00 11.75
CA GLY A 96 -6.47 -15.47 12.94
C GLY A 96 -6.87 -14.38 13.94
N MET A 97 -6.58 -13.11 13.67
CA MET A 97 -7.06 -11.97 14.46
C MET A 97 -8.27 -11.33 13.79
N GLN A 98 -9.28 -11.06 14.59
CA GLN A 98 -10.46 -10.31 14.17
C GLN A 98 -10.25 -8.83 14.48
N TYR A 99 -10.63 -7.98 13.52
CA TYR A 99 -10.56 -6.53 13.67
C TYR A 99 -11.98 -5.98 13.57
N SER A 100 -12.37 -5.21 14.57
CA SER A 100 -13.62 -4.47 14.51
C SER A 100 -13.46 -3.20 13.65
N VAL A 101 -14.52 -2.81 12.98
CA VAL A 101 -14.53 -1.56 12.21
C VAL A 101 -14.42 -0.37 13.15
N GLU A 102 -15.02 -0.45 14.34
CA GLU A 102 -14.94 0.57 15.35
C GLU A 102 -13.50 0.81 15.81
N GLU A 103 -12.75 -0.25 16.09
CA GLU A 103 -11.33 -0.16 16.44
C GLU A 103 -10.48 0.41 15.31
N LEU A 104 -10.74 0.01 14.05
CA LEU A 104 -10.03 0.53 12.88
C LEU A 104 -10.29 2.01 12.63
N LEU A 105 -11.53 2.47 12.84
CA LEU A 105 -11.89 3.88 12.69
C LEU A 105 -11.38 4.74 13.83
N THR A 106 -11.00 4.14 14.94
CA THR A 106 -10.55 4.80 16.17
C THR A 106 -11.58 5.76 16.77
N TYR A 107 -11.37 6.17 18.02
CA TYR A 107 -12.20 7.14 18.73
C TYR A 107 -12.50 8.42 17.92
N TYR A 108 -11.55 8.88 17.12
CA TYR A 108 -11.70 10.12 16.34
C TYR A 108 -12.65 10.03 15.14
N CYS A 109 -13.00 8.82 14.73
CA CYS A 109 -13.91 8.56 13.60
C CYS A 109 -15.14 7.76 13.99
N SER A 110 -15.37 7.51 15.28
CA SER A 110 -16.49 6.71 15.79
C SER A 110 -17.86 7.23 15.34
N SER A 111 -18.02 8.55 15.15
CA SER A 111 -19.23 9.15 14.61
C SER A 111 -19.60 8.69 13.18
N ASN A 112 -18.65 8.10 12.45
CA ASN A 112 -18.88 7.54 11.12
C ASN A 112 -19.10 6.02 11.13
N PHE A 113 -18.95 5.37 12.27
CA PHE A 113 -19.15 3.92 12.42
C PHE A 113 -20.54 3.49 11.93
N GLU A 114 -21.61 4.17 12.39
CA GLU A 114 -22.97 3.89 11.99
C GLU A 114 -23.23 3.93 10.47
N LYS A 115 -22.40 4.69 9.73
CA LYS A 115 -22.49 4.78 8.26
C LYS A 115 -21.89 3.58 7.53
N VAL A 116 -20.99 2.85 8.18
CA VAL A 116 -20.22 1.77 7.55
C VAL A 116 -20.44 0.40 8.17
N LYS A 117 -21.11 0.30 9.32
CA LYS A 117 -21.28 -0.94 10.09
C LYS A 117 -21.93 -2.09 9.31
N ASP A 118 -22.82 -1.77 8.37
CA ASP A 118 -23.49 -2.75 7.50
C ASP A 118 -22.96 -2.70 6.06
N GLY A 119 -21.80 -2.08 5.88
CA GLY A 119 -21.16 -1.90 4.58
C GLY A 119 -20.43 -3.14 4.09
N SER A 120 -19.67 -2.95 3.02
CA SER A 120 -18.77 -3.97 2.48
C SER A 120 -17.32 -3.60 2.77
N PHE A 121 -16.46 -4.61 2.88
CA PHE A 121 -15.03 -4.41 3.02
C PHE A 121 -14.27 -5.18 1.95
N MET A 122 -13.07 -4.71 1.68
CA MET A 122 -12.12 -5.36 0.79
C MET A 122 -10.70 -5.19 1.36
N ASN A 123 -9.98 -6.29 1.51
CA ASN A 123 -8.62 -6.30 2.01
C ASN A 123 -7.63 -6.47 0.86
N PHE A 124 -6.73 -5.51 0.72
CA PHE A 124 -5.71 -5.45 -0.32
C PHE A 124 -4.33 -5.79 0.27
N TYR A 125 -3.71 -6.83 -0.25
CA TYR A 125 -2.35 -7.22 0.12
C TYR A 125 -1.37 -6.79 -0.98
N LEU A 126 -0.44 -5.90 -0.62
CA LEU A 126 0.63 -5.46 -1.50
C LEU A 126 1.89 -6.27 -1.20
N SER A 127 2.35 -7.04 -2.17
CA SER A 127 3.62 -7.74 -2.06
C SER A 127 4.81 -6.83 -2.43
N PRO A 128 6.05 -7.14 -2.04
CA PRO A 128 7.21 -6.29 -2.31
C PRO A 128 7.46 -5.96 -3.80
N LYS A 129 6.91 -6.75 -4.72
CA LYS A 129 7.01 -6.51 -6.17
C LYS A 129 5.98 -5.52 -6.70
N ASP A 130 4.89 -5.32 -5.98
CA ASP A 130 3.76 -4.52 -6.43
C ASP A 130 4.09 -3.01 -6.44
N TYR A 131 3.19 -2.22 -6.99
CA TYR A 131 3.26 -0.77 -6.95
C TYR A 131 2.77 -0.27 -5.59
N HIS A 132 3.65 0.34 -4.80
CA HIS A 132 3.39 0.72 -3.41
C HIS A 132 2.84 2.13 -3.21
N ARG A 133 2.15 2.67 -4.19
CA ARG A 133 1.31 3.87 -4.02
C ARG A 133 -0.13 3.49 -4.15
N TYR A 134 -0.99 4.16 -3.40
CA TYR A 134 -2.43 4.02 -3.51
C TYR A 134 -3.05 5.28 -4.10
N HIS A 135 -4.16 5.12 -4.76
CA HIS A 135 -4.89 6.17 -5.45
C HIS A 135 -6.33 6.21 -4.96
N ALA A 136 -6.98 7.35 -5.13
CA ALA A 136 -8.39 7.50 -4.81
C ALA A 136 -9.23 6.55 -5.69
N PRO A 137 -10.03 5.66 -5.10
CA PRO A 137 -10.87 4.73 -5.85
C PRO A 137 -12.10 5.41 -6.49
N VAL A 138 -12.46 6.59 -5.99
CA VAL A 138 -13.55 7.45 -6.44
C VAL A 138 -13.18 8.91 -6.16
N ASP A 139 -13.91 9.84 -6.71
CA ASP A 139 -13.80 11.25 -6.31
C ASP A 139 -14.25 11.42 -4.87
N PHE A 140 -13.44 12.06 -4.05
CA PHE A 140 -13.74 12.28 -2.63
C PHE A 140 -13.16 13.59 -2.10
N LYS A 141 -13.68 14.03 -0.96
CA LYS A 141 -13.13 15.15 -0.18
C LYS A 141 -12.49 14.60 1.08
N LEU A 142 -11.19 14.88 1.26
CA LEU A 142 -10.51 14.56 2.52
C LEU A 142 -11.07 15.44 3.65
N LEU A 143 -11.66 14.83 4.66
CA LEU A 143 -12.22 15.54 5.81
C LEU A 143 -11.25 15.55 6.99
N LYS A 144 -10.47 14.46 7.17
CA LYS A 144 -9.57 14.31 8.32
C LYS A 144 -8.42 13.37 7.97
N LEU A 145 -7.24 13.68 8.45
CA LEU A 145 -6.07 12.80 8.46
C LEU A 145 -5.64 12.60 9.91
N ILE A 146 -5.44 11.35 10.30
CA ILE A 146 -4.99 10.99 11.66
C ILE A 146 -3.67 10.23 11.50
N HIS A 147 -2.67 10.64 12.28
CA HIS A 147 -1.33 10.02 12.26
C HIS A 147 -1.03 9.42 13.63
#